data_5e90b1511c3ba9d5561e9bd8b8410b56
#
_entry.id   5e90b1511c3ba9d5561e9bd8b8410b56
#
_cell.length_a   1.000
_cell.length_b   1.000
_cell.length_c   1.000
_cell.angle_alpha   90.00
_cell.angle_beta   90.00
_cell.angle_gamma   90.00
#
_symmetry.space_group_name_H-M   'P 1'
#
loop_
_entity.id
_entity.type
_entity.pdbx_description
1 polymer ?
#
loop_
_entity_poly.entity_id
_entity_poly.type
_entity_poly.pdbx_seq_one_letter_code
_entity_poly.pdbx_strand_id
1 'polypeptide(L)'
;MKKVYRFLSYYDLYNFCSRLKSLYMGFETMEDMVLTSPKRPPVTKLAYLFSGINGIPVCVEGGSACKRLSMFLRWMVRKDSPVDLGIWQRVDPKDLIIPLDVHVHNVALELGLTSRKRADMKAAMEVTEAMRQIFPDDPARG
;
A
#
# COMPACT_ATOMS: atom_id res chain seq x y z
N MET A 1 -10.40 -8.94 -26.21
CA MET A 1 -11.17 -8.30 -25.11
C MET A 1 -10.90 -6.80 -25.12
N LYS A 2 -11.94 -5.95 -25.08
CA LYS A 2 -11.79 -4.47 -25.17
C LYS A 2 -11.16 -3.95 -23.87
N LYS A 3 -10.06 -3.17 -23.99
CA LYS A 3 -9.35 -2.56 -22.85
C LYS A 3 -10.07 -1.28 -22.42
N VAL A 4 -10.18 -1.03 -21.13
CA VAL A 4 -10.75 0.18 -20.55
C VAL A 4 -9.64 1.18 -20.23
N TYR A 5 -8.56 0.71 -19.62
CA TYR A 5 -7.43 1.54 -19.23
C TYR A 5 -6.15 0.71 -19.15
N ARG A 6 -5.10 1.10 -19.88
CA ARG A 6 -3.81 0.40 -19.95
C ARG A 6 -3.99 -1.11 -20.18
N PHE A 7 -3.79 -1.91 -19.12
CA PHE A 7 -3.88 -3.39 -19.14
C PHE A 7 -5.25 -3.91 -18.69
N LEU A 8 -6.13 -3.03 -18.11
CA LEU A 8 -7.42 -3.41 -17.55
C LEU A 8 -8.48 -3.55 -18.63
N SER A 9 -9.18 -4.67 -18.61
CA SER A 9 -10.36 -4.93 -19.40
C SER A 9 -11.65 -4.58 -18.64
N TYR A 10 -12.80 -4.60 -19.34
CA TYR A 10 -14.11 -4.51 -18.69
C TYR A 10 -14.34 -5.64 -17.70
N TYR A 11 -13.81 -6.82 -17.96
CA TYR A 11 -13.90 -7.98 -17.07
C TYR A 11 -13.12 -7.77 -15.78
N ASP A 12 -11.92 -7.17 -15.85
CA ASP A 12 -11.13 -6.84 -14.66
C ASP A 12 -11.84 -5.81 -13.79
N LEU A 13 -12.44 -4.80 -14.42
CA LEU A 13 -13.23 -3.77 -13.71
C LEU A 13 -14.47 -4.39 -13.05
N TYR A 14 -15.18 -5.27 -13.76
CA TYR A 14 -16.33 -5.99 -13.20
C TYR A 14 -15.91 -6.83 -11.97
N ASN A 15 -14.81 -7.58 -12.08
CA ASN A 15 -14.29 -8.38 -10.97
C ASN A 15 -13.90 -7.52 -9.76
N PHE A 16 -13.29 -6.36 -10.01
CA PHE A 16 -12.95 -5.41 -8.95
C PHE A 16 -14.21 -4.90 -8.25
N CYS A 17 -15.21 -4.43 -8.99
CA CYS A 17 -16.45 -3.93 -8.42
C CYS A 17 -17.23 -5.03 -7.68
N SER A 18 -17.27 -6.24 -8.22
CA SER A 18 -17.92 -7.40 -7.60
C SER A 18 -17.23 -7.79 -6.29
N ARG A 19 -15.89 -7.78 -6.26
CA ARG A 19 -15.12 -8.02 -5.03
C ARG A 19 -15.40 -6.93 -3.99
N LEU A 20 -15.36 -5.67 -4.41
CA LEU A 20 -15.65 -4.55 -3.53
C LEU A 20 -17.06 -4.65 -2.93
N LYS A 21 -18.08 -4.94 -3.75
CA LYS A 21 -19.45 -5.18 -3.28
C LYS A 21 -19.50 -6.30 -2.25
N SER A 22 -18.86 -7.44 -2.53
CA SER A 22 -18.81 -8.58 -1.61
C SER A 22 -18.18 -8.21 -0.25
N LEU A 23 -17.11 -7.43 -0.26
CA LEU A 23 -16.44 -6.97 0.96
C LEU A 23 -17.35 -6.05 1.79
N TYR A 24 -18.07 -5.13 1.14
CA TYR A 24 -19.01 -4.23 1.84
C TYR A 24 -20.28 -4.92 2.36
N MET A 25 -20.52 -6.18 2.02
CA MET A 25 -21.57 -6.97 2.70
C MET A 25 -21.15 -7.42 4.10
N GLY A 26 -19.84 -7.44 4.41
CA GLY A 26 -19.32 -7.87 5.70
C GLY A 26 -18.64 -6.76 6.52
N PHE A 27 -18.44 -5.59 5.93
CA PHE A 27 -17.75 -4.47 6.56
C PHE A 27 -18.43 -3.14 6.21
N GLU A 28 -18.50 -2.24 7.17
CA GLU A 28 -19.07 -0.90 6.95
C GLU A 28 -18.13 0.00 6.15
N THR A 29 -16.84 -0.09 6.44
CA THR A 29 -15.81 0.73 5.79
C THR A 29 -14.63 -0.10 5.30
N MET A 30 -13.86 0.46 4.36
CA MET A 30 -12.60 -0.15 3.92
C MET A 30 -11.54 -0.13 5.04
N GLU A 31 -11.60 0.83 5.95
CA GLU A 31 -10.75 0.87 7.13
C GLU A 31 -11.00 -0.34 8.03
N ASP A 32 -12.26 -0.74 8.25
CA ASP A 32 -12.61 -1.96 8.99
C ASP A 32 -11.98 -3.20 8.37
N MET A 33 -12.04 -3.30 7.04
CA MET A 33 -11.45 -4.43 6.31
C MET A 33 -9.95 -4.57 6.58
N VAL A 34 -9.24 -3.45 6.63
CA VAL A 34 -7.79 -3.42 6.87
C VAL A 34 -7.45 -3.75 8.32
N LEU A 35 -8.28 -3.37 9.28
CA LEU A 35 -8.07 -3.58 10.71
C LEU A 35 -8.34 -5.01 11.19
N THR A 36 -8.94 -5.87 10.38
CA THR A 36 -9.27 -7.26 10.78
C THR A 36 -8.08 -8.15 11.13
N SER A 37 -6.85 -7.73 10.84
CA SER A 37 -5.64 -8.51 11.17
C SER A 37 -4.49 -7.60 11.60
N PRO A 38 -4.32 -7.38 12.91
CA PRO A 38 -3.31 -6.44 13.45
C PRO A 38 -1.86 -6.90 13.24
N LYS A 39 -1.63 -8.16 12.87
CA LYS A 39 -0.28 -8.74 12.70
C LYS A 39 0.37 -8.46 11.34
N ARG A 40 -0.30 -7.79 10.42
CA ARG A 40 0.22 -7.51 9.06
C ARG A 40 0.11 -6.02 8.74
N PRO A 41 1.11 -5.44 8.05
CA PRO A 41 0.99 -4.06 7.59
C PRO A 41 -0.30 -3.83 6.79
N PRO A 42 -0.96 -2.67 6.91
CA PRO A 42 -2.20 -2.36 6.21
C PRO A 42 -2.14 -2.60 4.70
N VAL A 43 -1.01 -2.31 4.05
CA VAL A 43 -0.81 -2.51 2.61
C VAL A 43 -0.88 -3.97 2.19
N THR A 44 -0.32 -4.88 2.98
CA THR A 44 -0.36 -6.32 2.66
C THR A 44 -1.76 -6.87 2.85
N LYS A 45 -2.51 -6.37 3.83
CA LYS A 45 -3.90 -6.73 4.05
C LYS A 45 -4.78 -6.26 2.89
N LEU A 46 -4.62 -5.01 2.48
CA LEU A 46 -5.36 -4.44 1.35
C LEU A 46 -5.09 -5.22 0.06
N ALA A 47 -3.82 -5.55 -0.21
CA ALA A 47 -3.45 -6.37 -1.35
C ALA A 47 -4.08 -7.77 -1.31
N TYR A 48 -4.15 -8.38 -0.13
CA TYR A 48 -4.79 -9.69 0.04
C TYR A 48 -6.29 -9.64 -0.24
N LEU A 49 -7.00 -8.62 0.24
CA LEU A 49 -8.44 -8.45 0.01
C LEU A 49 -8.79 -8.38 -1.49
N PHE A 50 -7.91 -7.84 -2.30
CA PHE A 50 -8.06 -7.70 -3.74
C PHE A 50 -7.18 -8.69 -4.54
N SER A 51 -6.65 -9.72 -3.90
CA SER A 51 -5.82 -10.73 -4.58
C SER A 51 -6.60 -11.42 -5.72
N GLY A 52 -5.88 -11.77 -6.79
CA GLY A 52 -6.45 -12.39 -7.99
C GLY A 52 -7.14 -11.43 -8.96
N ILE A 53 -7.18 -10.12 -8.66
CA ILE A 53 -7.69 -9.11 -9.59
C ILE A 53 -6.52 -8.57 -10.41
N ASN A 54 -6.63 -8.64 -11.75
CA ASN A 54 -5.61 -8.14 -12.64
C ASN A 54 -5.35 -6.64 -12.40
N GLY A 55 -4.08 -6.25 -12.39
CA GLY A 55 -3.64 -4.87 -12.14
C GLY A 55 -3.49 -4.51 -10.66
N ILE A 56 -3.88 -5.37 -9.72
CA ILE A 56 -3.58 -5.22 -8.29
C ILE A 56 -2.43 -6.16 -7.93
N PRO A 57 -1.27 -5.63 -7.55
CA PRO A 57 -0.11 -6.44 -7.24
C PRO A 57 -0.33 -7.20 -5.92
N VAL A 58 0.20 -8.41 -5.85
CA VAL A 58 0.23 -9.18 -4.61
C VAL A 58 1.46 -8.75 -3.81
N CYS A 59 1.23 -8.21 -2.63
CA CYS A 59 2.28 -7.79 -1.69
C CYS A 59 2.72 -8.97 -0.82
N VAL A 60 3.36 -9.96 -1.45
CA VAL A 60 4.01 -11.06 -0.73
C VAL A 60 5.50 -10.78 -0.54
N GLU A 61 6.10 -11.49 0.38
CA GLU A 61 7.52 -11.40 0.65
C GLU A 61 8.34 -11.67 -0.64
N GLY A 62 9.17 -10.69 -1.06
CA GLY A 62 9.89 -10.73 -2.33
C GLY A 62 9.08 -10.36 -3.58
N GLY A 63 7.81 -10.01 -3.43
CA GLY A 63 6.94 -9.50 -4.49
C GLY A 63 7.03 -7.99 -4.68
N SER A 64 6.06 -7.43 -5.39
CA SER A 64 5.94 -5.98 -5.64
C SER A 64 5.97 -5.17 -4.34
N ALA A 65 6.63 -4.00 -4.35
CA ALA A 65 6.56 -3.00 -3.26
C ALA A 65 5.16 -2.37 -3.10
N CYS A 66 4.21 -2.71 -3.96
CA CYS A 66 2.81 -2.24 -3.89
C CYS A 66 2.65 -0.73 -3.77
N LYS A 67 3.50 0.05 -4.45
CA LYS A 67 3.53 1.51 -4.37
C LYS A 67 2.14 2.16 -4.39
N ARG A 68 1.26 1.73 -5.32
CA ARG A 68 -0.08 2.34 -5.46
C ARG A 68 -0.96 2.12 -4.23
N LEU A 69 -0.90 0.94 -3.62
CA LEU A 69 -1.65 0.65 -2.39
C LEU A 69 -1.05 1.39 -1.19
N SER A 70 0.27 1.49 -1.10
CA SER A 70 0.94 2.29 -0.07
C SER A 70 0.61 3.78 -0.23
N MET A 71 0.57 4.32 -1.46
CA MET A 71 0.11 5.69 -1.73
C MET A 71 -1.35 5.90 -1.33
N PHE A 72 -2.24 4.97 -1.67
CA PHE A 72 -3.64 5.04 -1.27
C PHE A 72 -3.79 5.09 0.25
N LEU A 73 -3.11 4.19 0.97
CA LEU A 73 -3.12 4.19 2.43
C LEU A 73 -2.56 5.49 3.02
N ARG A 74 -1.46 6.00 2.47
CA ARG A 74 -0.90 7.28 2.87
C ARG A 74 -1.96 8.39 2.75
N TRP A 75 -2.64 8.51 1.63
CA TRP A 75 -3.68 9.51 1.43
C TRP A 75 -4.85 9.37 2.40
N MET A 76 -5.25 8.14 2.72
CA MET A 76 -6.38 7.90 3.62
C MET A 76 -6.04 8.18 5.10
N VAL A 77 -4.81 7.91 5.52
CA VAL A 77 -4.41 7.86 6.93
C VAL A 77 -3.76 9.16 7.42
N ARG A 78 -2.85 9.75 6.61
CA ARG A 78 -2.08 10.93 7.06
C ARG A 78 -2.91 12.20 7.06
N LYS A 79 -2.86 12.95 8.19
CA LYS A 79 -3.68 14.15 8.44
C LYS A 79 -2.93 15.45 8.20
N ASP A 80 -1.66 15.52 8.59
CA ASP A 80 -0.86 16.76 8.58
C ASP A 80 -0.10 16.92 7.25
N SER A 81 -0.83 16.89 6.15
CA SER A 81 -0.27 16.99 4.80
C SER A 81 -1.25 17.73 3.88
N PRO A 82 -0.76 18.65 3.04
CA PRO A 82 -1.62 19.40 2.12
C PRO A 82 -2.20 18.56 0.97
N VAL A 83 -1.69 17.33 0.80
CA VAL A 83 -2.09 16.43 -0.31
C VAL A 83 -2.77 15.16 0.17
N ASP A 84 -2.68 14.83 1.46
CA ASP A 84 -3.28 13.64 2.03
C ASP A 84 -4.68 13.97 2.61
N LEU A 85 -5.63 13.05 2.51
CA LEU A 85 -7.02 13.26 2.91
C LEU A 85 -7.25 13.08 4.41
N GLY A 86 -6.53 12.14 5.03
CA GLY A 86 -6.58 11.88 6.47
C GLY A 86 -7.96 11.48 7.02
N ILE A 87 -8.78 10.82 6.21
CA ILE A 87 -10.15 10.47 6.59
C ILE A 87 -10.26 9.18 7.43
N TRP A 88 -9.25 8.32 7.38
CA TRP A 88 -9.19 7.15 8.25
C TRP A 88 -8.66 7.55 9.63
N GLN A 89 -9.33 7.06 10.68
CA GLN A 89 -9.09 7.53 12.04
C GLN A 89 -8.44 6.48 12.94
N ARG A 90 -8.51 5.20 12.57
CA ARG A 90 -8.10 4.05 13.41
C ARG A 90 -6.84 3.38 12.94
N VAL A 91 -6.46 3.54 11.68
CA VAL A 91 -5.16 3.09 11.18
C VAL A 91 -4.11 4.11 11.61
N ASP A 92 -3.08 3.63 12.30
CA ASP A 92 -2.01 4.48 12.79
C ASP A 92 -1.00 4.79 11.65
N PRO A 93 -0.59 6.05 11.45
CA PRO A 93 0.43 6.41 10.46
C PRO A 93 1.75 5.64 10.63
N LYS A 94 2.11 5.25 11.87
CA LYS A 94 3.31 4.43 12.12
C LYS A 94 3.28 3.06 11.44
N ASP A 95 2.10 2.53 11.10
CA ASP A 95 1.94 1.22 10.45
C ASP A 95 2.01 1.31 8.92
N LEU A 96 2.16 2.52 8.37
CA LEU A 96 2.31 2.73 6.94
C LEU A 96 3.68 2.26 6.45
N ILE A 97 3.67 1.70 5.23
CA ILE A 97 4.89 1.38 4.48
C ILE A 97 5.12 2.49 3.45
N ILE A 98 6.36 2.95 3.35
CA ILE A 98 6.74 4.00 2.40
C ILE A 98 6.40 3.57 0.96
N PRO A 99 5.79 4.45 0.15
CA PRO A 99 5.51 4.16 -1.26
C PRO A 99 6.81 4.07 -2.07
N LEU A 100 7.37 2.87 -2.20
CA LEU A 100 8.64 2.65 -2.89
C LEU A 100 8.43 2.45 -4.39
N ASP A 101 9.01 3.33 -5.19
CA ASP A 101 9.22 3.12 -6.62
C ASP A 101 10.72 3.04 -6.95
N VAL A 102 11.06 2.95 -8.24
CA VAL A 102 12.44 2.85 -8.70
C VAL A 102 13.26 4.09 -8.33
N HIS A 103 12.68 5.28 -8.35
CA HIS A 103 13.39 6.53 -8.03
C HIS A 103 13.67 6.62 -6.54
N VAL A 104 12.66 6.41 -5.71
CA VAL A 104 12.80 6.37 -4.23
C VAL A 104 13.76 5.25 -3.82
N HIS A 105 13.70 4.09 -4.49
CA HIS A 105 14.62 2.98 -4.23
C HIS A 105 16.07 3.34 -4.55
N ASN A 106 16.34 4.00 -5.68
CA ASN A 106 17.69 4.41 -6.03
C ASN A 106 18.28 5.39 -5.01
N VAL A 107 17.48 6.38 -4.60
CA VAL A 107 17.89 7.33 -3.53
C VAL A 107 18.12 6.59 -2.22
N ALA A 108 17.27 5.64 -1.87
CA ALA A 108 17.44 4.84 -0.66
C ALA A 108 18.72 3.98 -0.67
N LEU A 109 19.12 3.48 -1.84
CA LEU A 109 20.41 2.79 -2.03
C LEU A 109 21.60 3.75 -1.82
N GLU A 110 21.54 4.93 -2.42
CA GLU A 110 22.59 5.95 -2.29
C GLU A 110 22.76 6.42 -0.84
N LEU A 111 21.66 6.54 -0.11
CA LEU A 111 21.66 6.93 1.30
C LEU A 111 21.94 5.76 2.27
N GLY A 112 22.09 4.54 1.77
CA GLY A 112 22.33 3.35 2.59
C GLY A 112 21.12 2.91 3.44
N LEU A 113 19.91 3.33 3.09
CA LEU A 113 18.67 2.95 3.80
C LEU A 113 18.24 1.52 3.47
N THR A 114 18.73 0.95 2.39
CA THR A 114 18.58 -0.46 2.01
C THR A 114 19.82 -0.89 1.22
N SER A 115 20.12 -2.18 1.27
CA SER A 115 21.18 -2.81 0.44
C SER A 115 20.59 -3.67 -0.69
N ARG A 116 19.27 -3.76 -0.78
CA ARG A 116 18.56 -4.63 -1.72
C ARG A 116 18.59 -4.04 -3.13
N LYS A 117 19.01 -4.84 -4.10
CA LYS A 117 19.06 -4.43 -5.52
C LYS A 117 17.69 -4.35 -6.21
N ARG A 118 16.63 -4.91 -5.60
CA ARG A 118 15.28 -4.93 -6.15
C ARG A 118 14.37 -4.03 -5.34
N ALA A 119 13.59 -3.20 -6.01
CA ALA A 119 12.51 -2.41 -5.43
C ALA A 119 11.29 -3.30 -5.12
N ASP A 120 11.40 -4.19 -4.17
CA ASP A 120 10.38 -5.13 -3.73
C ASP A 120 9.81 -4.74 -2.35
N MET A 121 8.84 -5.51 -1.83
CA MET A 121 8.23 -5.23 -0.53
C MET A 121 9.26 -5.28 0.62
N LYS A 122 10.26 -6.16 0.53
CA LYS A 122 11.31 -6.20 1.55
C LYS A 122 12.14 -4.93 1.57
N ALA A 123 12.51 -4.40 0.39
CA ALA A 123 13.20 -3.10 0.30
C ALA A 123 12.31 -1.97 0.87
N ALA A 124 11.01 -1.97 0.55
CA ALA A 124 10.08 -0.98 1.11
C ALA A 124 10.02 -1.05 2.65
N MET A 125 10.03 -2.25 3.21
CA MET A 125 10.04 -2.44 4.68
C MET A 125 11.36 -1.97 5.30
N GLU A 126 12.52 -2.29 4.69
CA GLU A 126 13.83 -1.84 5.18
C GLU A 126 13.92 -0.30 5.18
N VAL A 127 13.52 0.34 4.08
CA VAL A 127 13.50 1.81 3.98
C VAL A 127 12.52 2.41 5.00
N THR A 128 11.35 1.81 5.17
CA THR A 128 10.37 2.25 6.18
C THR A 128 10.96 2.18 7.58
N GLU A 129 11.66 1.10 7.90
CA GLU A 129 12.28 0.95 9.23
C GLU A 129 13.41 1.96 9.45
N ALA A 130 14.22 2.25 8.44
CA ALA A 130 15.23 3.30 8.51
C ALA A 130 14.57 4.69 8.71
N MET A 131 13.48 4.99 7.99
CA MET A 131 12.73 6.23 8.16
C MET A 131 12.06 6.32 9.54
N ARG A 132 11.66 5.19 10.13
CA ARG A 132 11.09 5.14 11.49
C ARG A 132 12.08 5.61 12.57
N GLN A 133 13.39 5.47 12.35
CA GLN A 133 14.40 6.01 13.26
C GLN A 133 14.39 7.56 13.28
N ILE A 134 13.96 8.18 12.17
CA ILE A 134 13.90 9.65 12.02
C ILE A 134 12.49 10.16 12.36
N PHE A 135 11.46 9.46 11.91
CA PHE A 135 10.04 9.79 12.08
C PHE A 135 9.29 8.60 12.70
N PRO A 136 9.39 8.37 14.01
CA PRO A 136 8.83 7.17 14.66
C PRO A 136 7.31 7.07 14.55
N ASP A 137 6.62 8.20 14.52
CA ASP A 137 5.16 8.25 14.47
C ASP A 137 4.59 8.28 13.04
N ASP A 138 5.43 8.55 12.02
CA ASP A 138 5.01 8.63 10.62
C ASP A 138 6.18 8.36 9.67
N PRO A 139 6.62 7.11 9.50
CA PRO A 139 7.75 6.76 8.64
C PRO A 139 7.50 7.03 7.15
N ALA A 140 6.25 7.26 6.75
CA ALA A 140 5.88 7.61 5.39
C ALA A 140 5.87 9.13 5.13
N ARG A 141 6.37 9.94 6.09
CA ARG A 141 6.43 11.41 5.99
C ARG A 141 7.47 11.91 4.98
N GLY A 142 8.50 11.14 4.74
CA GLY A 142 9.61 11.48 3.84
C GLY A 142 9.23 11.56 2.36
#